data_be8244eaf5ae9f4b40c6983bc684b1d5
#
_entry.id   be8244eaf5ae9f4b40c6983bc684b1d5
#
_cell.length_a   1.000
_cell.length_b   1.000
_cell.length_c   1.000
_cell.angle_alpha   90.00
_cell.angle_beta   90.00
_cell.angle_gamma   90.00
#
_symmetry.space_group_name_H-M   'P 1'
#
loop_
_entity.id
_entity.type
_entity.pdbx_description
1 polymer ?
#
loop_
_entity_poly.entity_id
_entity_poly.type
_entity_poly.pdbx_seq_one_letter_code
_entity_poly.pdbx_strand_id
1 'polypeptide(L)'
;MNETEMLADCLESVKWADEIIVLDSGSTDDTLEIAKRYTDKIYVSDHWQGFGIQKQRAQSYATGDWVLSIDSDERVTPELKEEILTVVKENNQDNVYAVPRLPDVFGHFLRHGGWYPARKVRLYARNKGQYGSQRVHEKLEFNANVNTVNLKSDLLHYTYRDLEHYLVKSAQYATEWSIQRQQRGKKSSLLKGFLHGVGCFIKIYFIKAGFLDGKYGLLIALLSGHSTFAKYADLWIRTSK
;
A
#
# COMPACT_ATOMS: atom_id res chain seq x y z
N MET A 1 -12.67 2.64 -3.21
CA MET A 1 -14.09 2.94 -2.90
C MET A 1 -14.14 4.13 -1.98
N ASN A 2 -14.88 5.18 -2.36
CA ASN A 2 -15.01 6.45 -1.63
C ASN A 2 -13.66 7.18 -1.46
N GLU A 3 -13.10 7.63 -2.60
CA GLU A 3 -11.75 8.21 -2.69
C GLU A 3 -11.77 9.66 -3.19
N THR A 4 -12.87 10.37 -2.95
CA THR A 4 -13.09 11.76 -3.43
C THR A 4 -11.92 12.69 -3.09
N GLU A 5 -11.32 12.55 -1.92
CA GLU A 5 -10.22 13.41 -1.47
C GLU A 5 -8.87 13.07 -2.13
N MET A 6 -8.70 11.81 -2.57
CA MET A 6 -7.38 11.33 -3.00
C MET A 6 -7.28 11.10 -4.52
N LEU A 7 -8.40 10.75 -5.17
CA LEU A 7 -8.36 10.26 -6.55
C LEU A 7 -7.91 11.32 -7.56
N ALA A 8 -8.33 12.58 -7.41
CA ALA A 8 -8.01 13.64 -8.36
C ALA A 8 -6.50 13.81 -8.53
N ASP A 9 -5.76 13.96 -7.42
CA ASP A 9 -4.31 14.13 -7.47
C ASP A 9 -3.59 12.87 -7.95
N CYS A 10 -4.14 11.68 -7.64
CA CYS A 10 -3.61 10.42 -8.14
C CYS A 10 -3.65 10.40 -9.67
N LEU A 11 -4.83 10.65 -10.25
CA LEU A 11 -5.03 10.64 -11.69
C LEU A 11 -4.25 11.77 -12.38
N GLU A 12 -4.17 12.96 -11.78
CA GLU A 12 -3.34 14.06 -12.29
C GLU A 12 -1.87 13.66 -12.40
N SER A 13 -1.35 12.92 -11.43
CA SER A 13 0.05 12.47 -11.41
C SER A 13 0.40 11.46 -12.51
N VAL A 14 -0.61 10.85 -13.15
CA VAL A 14 -0.46 9.82 -14.19
C VAL A 14 -1.13 10.15 -15.50
N LYS A 15 -1.64 11.38 -15.69
CA LYS A 15 -2.32 11.80 -16.92
C LYS A 15 -1.45 11.74 -18.19
N TRP A 16 -0.15 11.55 -18.03
CA TRP A 16 0.81 11.36 -19.10
C TRP A 16 0.81 9.92 -19.67
N ALA A 17 0.13 8.96 -19.03
CA ALA A 17 0.01 7.59 -19.52
C ALA A 17 -0.91 7.56 -20.76
N ASP A 18 -0.63 6.65 -21.70
CA ASP A 18 -1.44 6.48 -22.91
C ASP A 18 -2.87 6.01 -22.58
N GLU A 19 -3.04 5.34 -21.44
CA GLU A 19 -4.30 4.75 -20.99
C GLU A 19 -4.41 4.83 -19.47
N ILE A 20 -5.54 5.29 -18.97
CA ILE A 20 -5.90 5.24 -17.54
C ILE A 20 -7.15 4.39 -17.38
N ILE A 21 -7.06 3.36 -16.53
CA ILE A 21 -8.19 2.49 -16.20
C ILE A 21 -8.53 2.68 -14.74
N VAL A 22 -9.78 3.00 -14.46
CA VAL A 22 -10.32 3.09 -13.11
C VAL A 22 -11.31 1.96 -12.90
N LEU A 23 -11.05 1.12 -11.91
CA LEU A 23 -12.01 0.11 -11.46
C LEU A 23 -12.54 0.48 -10.07
N ASP A 24 -13.79 0.88 -10.03
CA ASP A 24 -14.48 1.21 -8.79
C ASP A 24 -15.16 -0.02 -8.16
N SER A 25 -15.21 -0.02 -6.82
CA SER A 25 -15.79 -1.13 -6.05
C SER A 25 -17.15 -0.77 -5.44
N GLY A 26 -17.91 0.15 -6.06
CA GLY A 26 -19.21 0.60 -5.61
C GLY A 26 -19.15 1.85 -4.72
N SER A 27 -18.40 2.87 -5.15
CA SER A 27 -18.38 4.17 -4.47
C SER A 27 -19.74 4.85 -4.50
N THR A 28 -20.07 5.53 -3.41
CA THR A 28 -21.34 6.26 -3.20
C THR A 28 -21.15 7.76 -3.08
N ASP A 29 -19.90 8.22 -3.17
CA ASP A 29 -19.50 9.63 -3.19
C ASP A 29 -19.16 10.09 -4.63
N ASP A 30 -18.55 11.26 -4.77
CA ASP A 30 -18.20 11.84 -6.08
C ASP A 30 -16.98 11.19 -6.75
N THR A 31 -16.50 10.02 -6.26
CA THR A 31 -15.32 9.32 -6.81
C THR A 31 -15.43 9.11 -8.33
N LEU A 32 -16.59 8.62 -8.80
CA LEU A 32 -16.79 8.35 -10.24
C LEU A 32 -16.86 9.63 -11.07
N GLU A 33 -17.44 10.72 -10.55
CA GLU A 33 -17.47 12.00 -11.24
C GLU A 33 -16.07 12.61 -11.36
N ILE A 34 -15.22 12.41 -10.38
CA ILE A 34 -13.80 12.80 -10.47
C ILE A 34 -13.10 11.97 -11.53
N ALA A 35 -13.27 10.65 -11.54
CA ALA A 35 -12.62 9.76 -12.49
C ALA A 35 -12.96 10.13 -13.96
N LYS A 36 -14.21 10.50 -14.27
CA LYS A 36 -14.68 10.92 -15.60
C LYS A 36 -13.92 12.12 -16.17
N ARG A 37 -13.29 12.92 -15.36
CA ARG A 37 -12.49 14.08 -15.82
C ARG A 37 -11.16 13.67 -16.43
N TYR A 38 -10.72 12.43 -16.20
CA TYR A 38 -9.39 11.93 -16.58
C TYR A 38 -9.44 10.77 -17.58
N THR A 39 -10.54 10.01 -17.61
CA THR A 39 -10.66 8.85 -18.50
C THR A 39 -12.12 8.45 -18.72
N ASP A 40 -12.39 7.87 -19.90
CA ASP A 40 -13.67 7.21 -20.22
C ASP A 40 -13.64 5.72 -19.86
N LYS A 41 -12.47 5.15 -19.49
CA LYS A 41 -12.29 3.74 -19.13
C LYS A 41 -12.53 3.50 -17.64
N ILE A 42 -13.78 3.69 -17.25
CA ILE A 42 -14.25 3.52 -15.87
C ILE A 42 -15.15 2.31 -15.82
N TYR A 43 -14.80 1.38 -14.94
CA TYR A 43 -15.53 0.14 -14.73
C TYR A 43 -15.98 0.06 -13.28
N VAL A 44 -17.15 -0.51 -13.04
CA VAL A 44 -17.69 -0.73 -11.70
C VAL A 44 -17.80 -2.22 -11.45
N SER A 45 -17.29 -2.66 -10.31
CA SER A 45 -17.41 -4.04 -9.85
C SER A 45 -17.77 -4.04 -8.36
N ASP A 46 -19.07 -4.10 -8.09
CA ASP A 46 -19.66 -4.14 -6.74
C ASP A 46 -19.46 -5.48 -6.02
N HIS A 47 -19.09 -6.53 -6.77
CA HIS A 47 -18.80 -7.84 -6.20
C HIS A 47 -17.35 -7.92 -5.69
N TRP A 48 -17.15 -7.47 -4.46
CA TRP A 48 -15.86 -7.46 -3.80
C TRP A 48 -15.35 -8.87 -3.44
N GLN A 49 -14.23 -9.29 -4.04
CA GLN A 49 -13.57 -10.57 -3.77
C GLN A 49 -12.15 -10.41 -3.19
N GLY A 50 -11.72 -9.18 -2.92
CA GLY A 50 -10.41 -8.83 -2.41
C GLY A 50 -9.58 -8.01 -3.40
N PHE A 51 -8.51 -7.38 -2.89
CA PHE A 51 -7.68 -6.47 -3.68
C PHE A 51 -7.02 -7.16 -4.89
N GLY A 52 -6.55 -8.40 -4.74
CA GLY A 52 -5.92 -9.13 -5.85
C GLY A 52 -6.87 -9.30 -7.03
N ILE A 53 -8.09 -9.78 -6.80
CA ILE A 53 -9.10 -9.96 -7.85
C ILE A 53 -9.49 -8.62 -8.49
N GLN A 54 -9.63 -7.54 -7.70
CA GLN A 54 -9.95 -6.22 -8.27
C GLN A 54 -8.81 -5.72 -9.18
N LYS A 55 -7.56 -5.89 -8.78
CA LYS A 55 -6.41 -5.53 -9.63
C LYS A 55 -6.31 -6.40 -10.89
N GLN A 56 -6.65 -7.70 -10.81
CA GLN A 56 -6.76 -8.56 -12.00
C GLN A 56 -7.83 -8.04 -12.97
N ARG A 57 -9.01 -7.70 -12.46
CA ARG A 57 -10.11 -7.16 -13.27
C ARG A 57 -9.70 -5.85 -13.94
N ALA A 58 -9.09 -4.93 -13.18
CA ALA A 58 -8.59 -3.68 -13.76
C ALA A 58 -7.58 -3.95 -14.87
N GLN A 59 -6.61 -4.85 -14.65
CA GLN A 59 -5.62 -5.23 -15.65
C GLN A 59 -6.24 -5.88 -16.89
N SER A 60 -7.35 -6.62 -16.77
CA SER A 60 -7.99 -7.28 -17.91
C SER A 60 -8.59 -6.28 -18.92
N TYR A 61 -8.84 -5.06 -18.53
CA TYR A 61 -9.28 -3.98 -19.41
C TYR A 61 -8.11 -3.23 -20.08
N ALA A 62 -6.87 -3.46 -19.62
CA ALA A 62 -5.70 -2.77 -20.16
C ALA A 62 -5.35 -3.27 -21.57
N THR A 63 -5.00 -2.34 -22.46
CA THR A 63 -4.59 -2.62 -23.83
C THR A 63 -3.11 -2.34 -24.09
N GLY A 64 -2.49 -1.47 -23.30
CA GLY A 64 -1.07 -1.13 -23.39
C GLY A 64 -0.13 -2.31 -23.09
N ASP A 65 1.12 -2.21 -23.53
CA ASP A 65 2.13 -3.26 -23.33
C ASP A 65 2.66 -3.31 -21.88
N TRP A 66 2.67 -2.16 -21.21
CA TRP A 66 3.12 -2.00 -19.84
C TRP A 66 1.97 -1.64 -18.90
N VAL A 67 2.02 -2.15 -17.69
CA VAL A 67 1.09 -1.83 -16.62
C VAL A 67 1.84 -1.10 -15.50
N LEU A 68 1.40 0.12 -15.19
CA LEU A 68 1.73 0.83 -13.96
C LEU A 68 0.55 0.69 -12.99
N SER A 69 0.70 -0.17 -11.99
CA SER A 69 -0.35 -0.39 -10.99
C SER A 69 -0.13 0.52 -9.79
N ILE A 70 -1.03 1.46 -9.55
CA ILE A 70 -1.00 2.38 -8.42
C ILE A 70 -2.31 2.33 -7.63
N ASP A 71 -2.26 2.73 -6.38
CA ASP A 71 -3.41 2.87 -5.51
C ASP A 71 -3.85 4.36 -5.48
N SER A 72 -5.12 4.65 -5.16
CA SER A 72 -5.68 6.02 -5.16
C SER A 72 -4.94 6.99 -4.20
N ASP A 73 -4.31 6.43 -3.17
CA ASP A 73 -3.50 7.16 -2.19
C ASP A 73 -2.02 7.30 -2.57
N GLU A 74 -1.66 7.00 -3.85
CA GLU A 74 -0.30 7.13 -4.37
C GLU A 74 -0.20 8.26 -5.42
N ARG A 75 1.00 8.88 -5.54
CA ARG A 75 1.30 9.93 -6.52
C ARG A 75 2.65 9.67 -7.17
N VAL A 76 2.68 9.66 -8.49
CA VAL A 76 3.91 9.58 -9.27
C VAL A 76 4.59 10.95 -9.25
N THR A 77 5.84 11.02 -8.76
CA THR A 77 6.62 12.25 -8.82
C THR A 77 7.11 12.54 -10.26
N PRO A 78 7.44 13.80 -10.60
CA PRO A 78 8.02 14.12 -11.91
C PRO A 78 9.27 13.29 -12.24
N GLU A 79 10.15 13.08 -11.25
CA GLU A 79 11.36 12.28 -11.40
C GLU A 79 11.05 10.81 -11.67
N LEU A 80 10.04 10.25 -10.97
CA LEU A 80 9.59 8.87 -11.18
C LEU A 80 8.96 8.71 -12.57
N LYS A 81 8.19 9.68 -13.03
CA LYS A 81 7.63 9.69 -14.39
C LYS A 81 8.73 9.57 -15.43
N GLU A 82 9.77 10.41 -15.37
CA GLU A 82 10.87 10.39 -16.34
C GLU A 82 11.64 9.05 -16.29
N GLU A 83 11.83 8.50 -15.11
CA GLU A 83 12.46 7.19 -14.94
C GLU A 83 11.59 6.06 -15.54
N ILE A 84 10.26 6.09 -15.33
CA ILE A 84 9.32 5.15 -15.94
C ILE A 84 9.35 5.25 -17.46
N LEU A 85 9.24 6.45 -18.03
CA LEU A 85 9.25 6.65 -19.48
C LEU A 85 10.55 6.14 -20.10
N THR A 86 11.68 6.30 -19.42
CA THR A 86 12.97 5.79 -19.87
C THR A 86 12.99 4.27 -19.96
N VAL A 87 12.58 3.56 -18.90
CA VAL A 87 12.59 2.09 -18.88
C VAL A 87 11.53 1.49 -19.80
N VAL A 88 10.39 2.14 -19.97
CA VAL A 88 9.36 1.72 -20.95
C VAL A 88 9.89 1.85 -22.37
N LYS A 89 10.62 2.92 -22.68
CA LYS A 89 11.25 3.12 -23.99
C LYS A 89 12.34 2.07 -24.29
N GLU A 90 13.10 1.64 -23.28
CA GLU A 90 14.07 0.54 -23.40
C GLU A 90 13.39 -0.80 -23.70
N ASN A 91 12.12 -0.95 -23.32
CA ASN A 91 11.23 -2.08 -23.58
C ASN A 91 11.80 -3.46 -23.22
N ASN A 92 12.56 -3.54 -22.12
CA ASN A 92 13.04 -4.82 -21.62
C ASN A 92 11.94 -5.53 -20.80
N GLN A 93 11.12 -6.32 -21.45
CA GLN A 93 9.98 -7.02 -20.86
C GLN A 93 10.35 -8.18 -19.92
N ASP A 94 11.62 -8.54 -19.79
CA ASP A 94 12.09 -9.50 -18.80
C ASP A 94 12.36 -8.84 -17.43
N ASN A 95 12.28 -7.52 -17.39
CA ASN A 95 12.38 -6.75 -16.15
C ASN A 95 11.01 -6.37 -15.60
N VAL A 96 10.92 -6.38 -14.27
CA VAL A 96 9.85 -5.75 -13.49
C VAL A 96 10.46 -4.71 -12.55
N TYR A 97 9.77 -3.61 -12.35
CA TYR A 97 10.37 -2.47 -11.68
C TYR A 97 9.71 -2.23 -10.32
N ALA A 98 10.55 -2.30 -9.28
CA ALA A 98 10.16 -2.02 -7.91
C ALA A 98 10.43 -0.57 -7.56
N VAL A 99 9.38 0.13 -7.16
CA VAL A 99 9.40 1.57 -6.87
C VAL A 99 9.49 1.78 -5.36
N PRO A 100 10.37 2.67 -4.85
CA PRO A 100 10.39 3.04 -3.44
C PRO A 100 9.14 3.88 -3.13
N ARG A 101 8.37 3.44 -2.13
CA ARG A 101 7.21 4.20 -1.65
C ARG A 101 7.62 5.07 -0.48
N LEU A 102 7.45 6.37 -0.63
CA LEU A 102 7.72 7.36 0.41
C LEU A 102 6.43 7.66 1.17
N PRO A 103 6.26 7.13 2.40
CA PRO A 103 5.02 7.28 3.13
C PRO A 103 4.87 8.70 3.70
N ASP A 104 3.73 9.32 3.42
CA ASP A 104 3.22 10.46 4.17
C ASP A 104 2.39 9.96 5.35
N VAL A 105 2.68 10.49 6.52
CA VAL A 105 1.93 10.22 7.75
C VAL A 105 1.62 11.53 8.44
N PHE A 106 0.35 11.91 8.45
CA PHE A 106 -0.13 13.16 9.05
C PHE A 106 0.50 14.41 8.42
N GLY A 107 0.69 14.40 7.08
CA GLY A 107 1.29 15.51 6.35
C GLY A 107 2.82 15.58 6.46
N HIS A 108 3.48 14.49 6.86
CA HIS A 108 4.93 14.42 6.96
C HIS A 108 5.50 13.15 6.32
N PHE A 109 6.46 13.32 5.42
CA PHE A 109 7.13 12.20 4.76
C PHE A 109 8.16 11.56 5.67
N LEU A 110 7.99 10.25 5.95
CA LEU A 110 8.90 9.48 6.81
C LEU A 110 9.98 8.78 5.99
N ARG A 111 11.24 9.06 6.30
CA ARG A 111 12.39 8.42 5.62
C ARG A 111 13.11 7.38 6.49
N HIS A 112 12.76 7.30 7.78
CA HIS A 112 13.40 6.43 8.76
C HIS A 112 12.39 5.54 9.49
N GLY A 113 12.75 4.95 10.60
CA GLY A 113 11.87 4.08 11.37
C GLY A 113 11.52 2.75 10.68
N GLY A 114 12.13 2.46 9.52
CA GLY A 114 11.82 1.28 8.71
C GLY A 114 10.57 1.41 7.86
N TRP A 115 10.05 2.62 7.69
CA TRP A 115 8.93 2.94 6.82
C TRP A 115 9.35 3.13 5.35
N TYR A 116 10.58 3.57 5.14
CA TYR A 116 11.17 3.84 3.84
C TYR A 116 12.50 3.08 3.67
N PRO A 117 12.85 2.63 2.44
CA PRO A 117 11.98 2.49 1.27
C PRO A 117 11.10 1.23 1.37
N ALA A 118 9.80 1.40 1.30
CA ALA A 118 8.86 0.28 1.23
C ALA A 118 8.64 -0.11 -0.25
N ARG A 119 9.64 -0.78 -0.84
CA ARG A 119 9.64 -1.11 -2.28
C ARG A 119 8.52 -2.06 -2.66
N LYS A 120 7.81 -1.73 -3.75
CA LYS A 120 6.77 -2.55 -4.36
C LYS A 120 6.98 -2.59 -5.87
N VAL A 121 6.82 -3.75 -6.48
CA VAL A 121 6.74 -3.83 -7.94
C VAL A 121 5.46 -3.12 -8.37
N ARG A 122 5.60 -2.09 -9.20
CA ARG A 122 4.49 -1.26 -9.69
C ARG A 122 4.43 -1.20 -11.21
N LEU A 123 5.56 -1.41 -11.90
CA LEU A 123 5.64 -1.38 -13.35
C LEU A 123 6.12 -2.73 -13.88
N TYR A 124 5.40 -3.31 -14.84
CA TYR A 124 5.69 -4.60 -15.45
C TYR A 124 5.00 -4.75 -16.81
N ALA A 125 5.55 -5.62 -17.67
CA ALA A 125 4.91 -5.95 -18.94
C ALA A 125 3.59 -6.70 -18.70
N ARG A 126 2.49 -6.25 -19.34
CA ARG A 126 1.12 -6.73 -19.12
C ARG A 126 0.97 -8.24 -19.26
N ASN A 127 1.69 -8.83 -20.20
CA ASN A 127 1.65 -10.27 -20.50
C ASN A 127 2.52 -11.13 -19.56
N LYS A 128 3.34 -10.54 -18.70
CA LYS A 128 4.28 -11.24 -17.82
C LYS A 128 3.80 -11.43 -16.39
N GLY A 129 2.94 -10.55 -15.89
CA GLY A 129 2.52 -10.56 -14.50
C GLY A 129 1.02 -10.36 -14.32
N GLN A 130 0.50 -10.96 -13.26
CA GLN A 130 -0.88 -10.81 -12.83
C GLN A 130 -0.95 -10.86 -11.30
N TYR A 131 -1.87 -10.12 -10.71
CA TYR A 131 -2.10 -10.22 -9.27
C TYR A 131 -2.71 -11.58 -8.91
N GLY A 132 -2.25 -12.19 -7.81
CA GLY A 132 -2.86 -13.41 -7.26
C GLY A 132 -4.24 -13.15 -6.67
N SER A 133 -4.97 -14.23 -6.35
CA SER A 133 -6.35 -14.18 -5.84
C SER A 133 -6.47 -13.87 -4.34
N GLN A 134 -5.38 -13.49 -3.67
CA GLN A 134 -5.39 -13.23 -2.23
C GLN A 134 -6.29 -12.04 -1.89
N ARG A 135 -7.11 -12.20 -0.85
CA ARG A 135 -8.05 -11.16 -0.39
C ARG A 135 -7.34 -9.93 0.18
N VAL A 136 -6.23 -10.16 0.90
CA VAL A 136 -5.36 -9.15 1.50
C VAL A 136 -3.91 -9.53 1.27
N HIS A 137 -3.01 -8.55 1.26
CA HIS A 137 -1.59 -8.75 0.95
C HIS A 137 -1.39 -9.39 -0.44
N GLU A 138 -2.13 -8.88 -1.40
CA GLU A 138 -2.06 -9.32 -2.80
C GLU A 138 -0.60 -9.30 -3.28
N LYS A 139 -0.23 -10.36 -3.95
CA LYS A 139 1.08 -10.50 -4.58
C LYS A 139 0.95 -10.47 -6.08
N LEU A 140 1.87 -9.78 -6.71
CA LEU A 140 2.04 -9.86 -8.15
C LEU A 140 2.79 -11.17 -8.44
N GLU A 141 2.20 -12.01 -9.27
CA GLU A 141 2.72 -13.32 -9.69
C GLU A 141 3.16 -13.21 -11.16
N PHE A 142 4.28 -13.84 -11.49
CA PHE A 142 4.84 -13.78 -12.84
C PHE A 142 4.82 -15.16 -13.47
N ASN A 143 4.44 -15.22 -14.75
CA ASN A 143 4.36 -16.45 -15.53
C ASN A 143 5.70 -16.88 -16.16
N ALA A 144 6.76 -16.11 -15.96
CA ALA A 144 8.11 -16.38 -16.44
C ALA A 144 9.13 -15.88 -15.40
N ASN A 145 10.39 -16.28 -15.55
CA ASN A 145 11.47 -15.70 -14.78
C ASN A 145 11.64 -14.23 -15.20
N VAL A 146 11.51 -13.34 -14.22
CA VAL A 146 11.67 -11.89 -14.40
C VAL A 146 12.73 -11.35 -13.44
N ASN A 147 13.47 -10.34 -13.89
CA ASN A 147 14.44 -9.65 -13.06
C ASN A 147 13.78 -8.47 -12.36
N THR A 148 13.94 -8.36 -11.06
CA THR A 148 13.45 -7.18 -10.34
C THR A 148 14.51 -6.08 -10.35
N VAL A 149 14.20 -4.98 -11.03
CA VAL A 149 15.00 -3.76 -11.07
C VAL A 149 14.41 -2.73 -10.10
N ASN A 150 15.27 -2.15 -9.27
CA ASN A 150 14.84 -1.12 -8.33
C ASN A 150 14.98 0.27 -8.96
N LEU A 151 13.85 0.96 -9.14
CA LEU A 151 13.84 2.37 -9.48
C LEU A 151 14.35 3.22 -8.30
N LYS A 152 14.80 4.43 -8.59
CA LYS A 152 15.39 5.33 -7.59
C LYS A 152 14.43 6.38 -7.09
N SER A 153 13.55 6.84 -7.96
CA SER A 153 12.62 7.94 -7.71
C SER A 153 11.41 7.50 -6.91
N ASP A 154 10.93 8.36 -6.03
CA ASP A 154 9.89 8.03 -5.05
C ASP A 154 8.48 8.02 -5.67
N LEU A 155 7.68 7.04 -5.27
CA LEU A 155 6.23 7.07 -5.34
C LEU A 155 5.71 7.57 -3.99
N LEU A 156 5.06 8.73 -3.97
CA LEU A 156 4.46 9.25 -2.73
C LEU A 156 3.27 8.41 -2.33
N HIS A 157 3.15 8.10 -1.05
CA HIS A 157 2.07 7.26 -0.52
C HIS A 157 1.45 7.89 0.71
N TYR A 158 0.26 8.45 0.58
CA TYR A 158 -0.50 9.12 1.63
C TYR A 158 -1.16 8.11 2.57
N THR A 159 -0.34 7.50 3.42
CA THR A 159 -0.68 6.33 4.23
C THR A 159 -1.74 6.60 5.29
N TYR A 160 -1.59 7.72 6.01
CA TYR A 160 -2.51 8.11 7.09
C TYR A 160 -2.72 9.63 7.06
N ARG A 161 -3.97 10.06 6.84
CA ARG A 161 -4.35 11.47 6.80
C ARG A 161 -4.28 12.11 8.18
N ASP A 162 -4.82 11.42 9.18
CA ASP A 162 -4.96 11.87 10.55
C ASP A 162 -4.84 10.70 11.55
N LEU A 163 -4.90 11.04 12.84
CA LEU A 163 -4.78 10.07 13.91
C LEU A 163 -5.96 9.10 13.96
N GLU A 164 -7.18 9.57 13.67
CA GLU A 164 -8.38 8.73 13.65
C GLU A 164 -8.24 7.64 12.60
N HIS A 165 -7.86 8.00 11.37
CA HIS A 165 -7.61 7.06 10.29
C HIS A 165 -6.54 6.02 10.66
N TYR A 166 -5.44 6.45 11.32
CA TYR A 166 -4.43 5.53 11.83
C TYR A 166 -5.00 4.56 12.86
N LEU A 167 -5.75 5.06 13.87
CA LEU A 167 -6.26 4.24 14.95
C LEU A 167 -7.30 3.23 14.45
N VAL A 168 -8.21 3.63 13.56
CA VAL A 168 -9.19 2.73 12.95
C VAL A 168 -8.51 1.61 12.17
N LYS A 169 -7.60 1.94 11.25
CA LYS A 169 -6.81 0.93 10.51
C LYS A 169 -5.99 0.03 11.45
N SER A 170 -5.36 0.61 12.46
CA SER A 170 -4.56 -0.12 13.44
C SER A 170 -5.40 -1.13 14.21
N ALA A 171 -6.63 -0.75 14.64
CA ALA A 171 -7.55 -1.65 15.32
C ALA A 171 -7.99 -2.81 14.42
N GLN A 172 -8.33 -2.54 13.16
CA GLN A 172 -8.67 -3.57 12.17
C GLN A 172 -7.52 -4.57 11.97
N TYR A 173 -6.30 -4.09 11.74
CA TYR A 173 -5.12 -4.95 11.61
C TYR A 173 -4.81 -5.74 12.88
N ALA A 174 -5.03 -5.16 14.07
CA ALA A 174 -4.85 -5.86 15.33
C ALA A 174 -5.85 -7.03 15.46
N THR A 175 -7.10 -6.80 15.12
CA THR A 175 -8.17 -7.80 15.13
C THR A 175 -7.88 -8.93 14.14
N GLU A 176 -7.58 -8.62 12.88
CA GLU A 176 -7.26 -9.63 11.87
C GLU A 176 -6.06 -10.49 12.29
N TRP A 177 -5.00 -9.86 12.77
CA TRP A 177 -3.81 -10.57 13.24
C TRP A 177 -4.12 -11.52 14.41
N SER A 178 -4.93 -11.08 15.38
CA SER A 178 -5.28 -11.88 16.55
C SER A 178 -6.17 -13.06 16.19
N ILE A 179 -7.15 -12.88 15.30
CA ILE A 179 -8.00 -13.95 14.78
C ILE A 179 -7.15 -15.03 14.08
N GLN A 180 -6.26 -14.63 13.18
CA GLN A 180 -5.37 -15.58 12.49
C GLN A 180 -4.47 -16.36 13.47
N ARG A 181 -4.00 -15.71 14.54
CA ARG A 181 -3.18 -16.37 15.56
C ARG A 181 -3.99 -17.30 16.45
N GLN A 182 -5.20 -16.91 16.82
CA GLN A 182 -6.13 -17.77 17.57
C GLN A 182 -6.45 -19.03 16.76
N GLN A 183 -6.77 -18.91 15.47
CA GLN A 183 -7.03 -20.06 14.58
C GLN A 183 -5.84 -21.03 14.50
N ARG A 184 -4.61 -20.53 14.68
CA ARG A 184 -3.38 -21.33 14.74
C ARG A 184 -3.07 -21.86 16.15
N GLY A 185 -4.01 -21.79 17.10
CA GLY A 185 -3.84 -22.23 18.48
C GLY A 185 -2.83 -21.43 19.31
N LYS A 186 -2.45 -20.21 18.85
CA LYS A 186 -1.51 -19.37 19.61
C LYS A 186 -2.26 -18.63 20.72
N LYS A 187 -1.58 -18.50 21.89
CA LYS A 187 -2.04 -17.74 23.06
C LYS A 187 -1.10 -16.56 23.34
N SER A 188 -1.59 -15.59 24.09
CA SER A 188 -0.82 -14.44 24.53
C SER A 188 -1.02 -14.13 26.01
N SER A 189 -0.33 -13.09 26.50
CA SER A 189 -0.53 -12.48 27.81
C SER A 189 -0.31 -10.98 27.71
N LEU A 190 -0.82 -10.21 28.67
CA LEU A 190 -0.62 -8.75 28.72
C LEU A 190 0.87 -8.40 28.86
N LEU A 191 1.62 -9.13 29.68
CA LEU A 191 3.07 -8.91 29.81
C LEU A 191 3.79 -9.13 28.48
N LYS A 192 3.44 -10.20 27.74
CA LYS A 192 4.00 -10.45 26.42
C LYS A 192 3.66 -9.31 25.45
N GLY A 193 2.41 -8.83 25.46
CA GLY A 193 2.00 -7.68 24.67
C GLY A 193 2.80 -6.43 24.99
N PHE A 194 2.97 -6.12 26.27
CA PHE A 194 3.75 -4.97 26.74
C PHE A 194 5.21 -5.04 26.27
N LEU A 195 5.88 -6.17 26.49
CA LEU A 195 7.28 -6.35 26.06
C LEU A 195 7.45 -6.23 24.55
N HIS A 196 6.52 -6.78 23.76
CA HIS A 196 6.55 -6.63 22.31
C HIS A 196 6.27 -5.17 21.86
N GLY A 197 5.38 -4.46 22.56
CA GLY A 197 5.12 -3.03 22.31
C GLY A 197 6.36 -2.17 22.56
N VAL A 198 7.00 -2.35 23.71
CA VAL A 198 8.26 -1.66 24.05
C VAL A 198 9.37 -2.03 23.06
N GLY A 199 9.52 -3.31 22.72
CA GLY A 199 10.50 -3.76 21.74
C GLY A 199 10.26 -3.17 20.34
N CYS A 200 8.99 -3.00 19.94
CA CYS A 200 8.61 -2.35 18.68
C CYS A 200 9.01 -0.86 18.70
N PHE A 201 8.72 -0.14 19.78
CA PHE A 201 9.13 1.25 19.95
C PHE A 201 10.66 1.40 19.85
N ILE A 202 11.41 0.61 20.61
CA ILE A 202 12.89 0.65 20.60
C ILE A 202 13.42 0.37 19.20
N LYS A 203 12.88 -0.64 18.53
CA LYS A 203 13.28 -1.00 17.17
C LYS A 203 13.06 0.15 16.19
N ILE A 204 11.86 0.77 16.19
CA ILE A 204 11.52 1.83 15.24
C ILE A 204 12.31 3.10 15.55
N TYR A 205 12.29 3.53 16.80
CA TYR A 205 12.85 4.83 17.17
C TYR A 205 14.38 4.82 17.17
N PHE A 206 15.02 3.82 17.79
CA PHE A 206 16.47 3.77 17.91
C PHE A 206 17.14 2.94 16.81
N ILE A 207 16.76 1.65 16.65
CA ILE A 207 17.48 0.76 15.74
C ILE A 207 17.28 1.14 14.29
N LYS A 208 16.06 1.57 13.93
CA LYS A 208 15.72 2.05 12.57
C LYS A 208 15.83 3.56 12.42
N ALA A 209 16.51 4.22 13.37
CA ALA A 209 16.79 5.64 13.35
C ALA A 209 15.55 6.55 13.17
N GLY A 210 14.38 6.13 13.66
CA GLY A 210 13.15 6.91 13.58
C GLY A 210 13.27 8.30 14.22
N PHE A 211 14.20 8.50 15.16
CA PHE A 211 14.49 9.79 15.75
C PHE A 211 14.96 10.86 14.73
N LEU A 212 15.47 10.44 13.57
CA LEU A 212 15.86 11.35 12.49
C LEU A 212 14.65 12.00 11.79
N ASP A 213 13.45 11.41 11.89
CA ASP A 213 12.20 12.03 11.44
C ASP A 213 11.58 12.96 12.53
N GLY A 214 12.37 13.34 13.55
CA GLY A 214 11.99 14.28 14.59
C GLY A 214 10.77 13.86 15.40
N LYS A 215 9.87 14.83 15.68
CA LYS A 215 8.64 14.58 16.47
C LYS A 215 7.69 13.55 15.82
N TYR A 216 7.64 13.51 14.50
CA TYR A 216 6.81 12.52 13.77
C TYR A 216 7.38 11.11 13.89
N GLY A 217 8.71 10.95 13.85
CA GLY A 217 9.36 9.66 14.11
C GLY A 217 9.10 9.16 15.54
N LEU A 218 9.10 10.03 16.55
CA LEU A 218 8.72 9.69 17.92
C LEU A 218 7.25 9.26 17.98
N LEU A 219 6.34 10.07 17.41
CA LEU A 219 4.91 9.78 17.40
C LEU A 219 4.62 8.42 16.78
N ILE A 220 5.16 8.15 15.61
CA ILE A 220 4.96 6.88 14.90
C ILE A 220 5.57 5.70 15.65
N ALA A 221 6.71 5.86 16.31
CA ALA A 221 7.29 4.81 17.14
C ALA A 221 6.39 4.46 18.34
N LEU A 222 5.80 5.46 19.01
CA LEU A 222 4.83 5.27 20.10
C LEU A 222 3.55 4.58 19.60
N LEU A 223 2.97 5.09 18.51
CA LEU A 223 1.76 4.52 17.91
C LEU A 223 1.98 3.07 17.42
N SER A 224 3.14 2.76 16.86
CA SER A 224 3.48 1.40 16.43
C SER A 224 3.68 0.46 17.62
N GLY A 225 4.27 0.95 18.71
CA GLY A 225 4.37 0.24 19.97
C GLY A 225 2.99 -0.08 20.56
N HIS A 226 2.09 0.91 20.59
CA HIS A 226 0.70 0.76 21.00
C HIS A 226 -0.04 -0.27 20.13
N SER A 227 0.04 -0.15 18.81
CA SER A 227 -0.57 -1.11 17.88
C SER A 227 -0.06 -2.53 18.10
N THR A 228 1.24 -2.67 18.36
CA THR A 228 1.84 -3.97 18.68
C THR A 228 1.30 -4.52 19.99
N PHE A 229 1.20 -3.71 21.04
CA PHE A 229 0.58 -4.12 22.30
C PHE A 229 -0.88 -4.56 22.07
N ALA A 230 -1.68 -3.76 21.34
CA ALA A 230 -3.09 -4.05 21.07
C ALA A 230 -3.29 -5.41 20.41
N LYS A 231 -2.45 -5.81 19.43
CA LYS A 231 -2.50 -7.13 18.78
C LYS A 231 -2.40 -8.28 19.79
N TYR A 232 -1.46 -8.20 20.72
CA TYR A 232 -1.24 -9.23 21.72
C TYR A 232 -2.31 -9.20 22.82
N ALA A 233 -2.80 -8.03 23.18
CA ALA A 233 -3.88 -7.86 24.15
C ALA A 233 -5.19 -8.44 23.61
N ASP A 234 -5.55 -8.17 22.34
CA ASP A 234 -6.74 -8.76 21.72
C ASP A 234 -6.61 -10.29 21.61
N LEU A 235 -5.44 -10.81 21.25
CA LEU A 235 -5.20 -12.27 21.26
C LEU A 235 -5.37 -12.86 22.67
N TRP A 236 -4.89 -12.17 23.71
CA TRP A 236 -5.08 -12.60 25.09
C TRP A 236 -6.58 -12.63 25.46
N ILE A 237 -7.32 -11.57 25.20
CA ILE A 237 -8.78 -11.50 25.45
C ILE A 237 -9.51 -12.67 24.78
N ARG A 238 -9.18 -12.97 23.53
CA ARG A 238 -9.80 -14.06 22.73
C ARG A 238 -9.45 -15.46 23.25
N THR A 239 -8.32 -15.62 23.94
CA THR A 239 -7.78 -16.94 24.34
C THR A 239 -7.78 -17.16 25.85
N SER A 240 -8.25 -16.20 26.65
CA SER A 240 -8.35 -16.27 28.11
C SER A 240 -9.73 -16.71 28.60
N LYS A 241 -10.65 -16.98 27.67
CA LYS A 241 -12.00 -17.50 27.94
C LYS A 241 -12.01 -19.02 27.96
#